data_b177b6b9553c4fffcee65b67101814af
#
_entry.id   b177b6b9553c4fffcee65b67101814af
#
_cell.length_a   1.000
_cell.length_b   1.000
_cell.length_c   1.000
_cell.angle_alpha   90.00
_cell.angle_beta   90.00
_cell.angle_gamma   90.00
#
_symmetry.space_group_name_H-M   'P 1'
#
loop_
_entity.id
_entity.type
_entity.pdbx_description
1 polymer ?
#
loop_
_entity_poly.entity_id
_entity_poly.type
_entity_poly.pdbx_seq_one_letter_code
_entity_poly.pdbx_strand_id
1 'polypeptide(L)'
;MKVRFSIELTFLAGKHVFLNTITGEPWRHAGYIYRVIWVLAMKKAGVRWRRPYQSRHTYASMMLSAGENPMWVAQQMGHKDWTMIAKVYGRWMPSADVGAGGRAEALFASNASFMTTSPLDPAV
;
A
#
# COMPACT_ATOMS: atom_id res chain seq x y z
N MET A 1 -15.17 25.08 2.91
CA MET A 1 -14.56 24.70 4.19
C MET A 1 -13.34 23.83 3.88
N LYS A 2 -12.13 24.39 3.98
CA LYS A 2 -10.86 23.66 3.71
C LYS A 2 -10.53 22.86 4.96
N VAL A 3 -10.61 21.55 4.90
CA VAL A 3 -10.10 20.66 5.97
C VAL A 3 -8.59 20.60 5.82
N ARG A 4 -7.87 21.31 6.67
CA ARG A 4 -6.41 21.24 6.77
C ARG A 4 -6.07 20.05 7.64
N PHE A 5 -5.58 18.96 7.06
CA PHE A 5 -5.02 17.85 7.80
C PHE A 5 -3.59 18.19 8.23
N SER A 6 -3.39 18.51 9.49
CA SER A 6 -2.06 18.60 10.10
C SER A 6 -1.65 17.22 10.64
N ILE A 7 -1.32 16.29 9.73
CA ILE A 7 -0.95 14.90 10.07
C ILE A 7 0.35 14.85 10.88
N GLU A 8 1.30 15.75 10.59
CA GLU A 8 2.64 15.69 11.17
C GLU A 8 2.70 15.99 12.66
N LEU A 9 1.89 16.92 13.16
CA LEU A 9 1.94 17.34 14.56
C LEU A 9 1.31 16.33 15.53
N THR A 10 0.33 15.55 15.08
CA THR A 10 -0.39 14.60 15.93
C THR A 10 0.35 13.27 16.07
N PHE A 11 1.05 12.82 15.03
CA PHE A 11 1.84 11.59 15.07
C PHE A 11 3.05 11.72 16.00
N LEU A 12 3.82 12.81 15.88
CA LEU A 12 5.00 13.06 16.71
C LEU A 12 4.66 13.29 18.19
N ALA A 13 3.43 13.76 18.50
CA ALA A 13 2.97 13.96 19.87
C ALA A 13 2.36 12.71 20.49
N GLY A 14 2.40 11.54 19.83
CA GLY A 14 1.75 10.30 20.30
C GLY A 14 0.23 10.39 20.41
N LYS A 15 -0.39 11.36 19.73
CA LYS A 15 -1.83 11.60 19.74
C LYS A 15 -2.53 10.94 18.55
N HIS A 16 -3.85 10.85 18.62
CA HIS A 16 -4.64 10.34 17.49
C HIS A 16 -4.43 11.17 16.24
N VAL A 17 -4.15 10.50 15.11
CA VAL A 17 -3.90 11.14 13.80
C VAL A 17 -5.15 11.85 13.27
N PHE A 18 -6.32 11.27 13.51
CA PHE A 18 -7.59 11.82 13.05
C PHE A 18 -8.48 12.21 14.23
N LEU A 19 -8.73 13.49 14.36
CA LEU A 19 -9.63 14.05 15.35
C LEU A 19 -10.98 14.44 14.72
N ASN A 20 -12.02 14.46 15.53
CA ASN A 20 -13.29 15.05 15.13
C ASN A 20 -13.09 16.57 14.93
N THR A 21 -13.26 17.04 13.71
CA THR A 21 -13.01 18.43 13.33
C THR A 21 -13.98 19.42 13.97
N ILE A 22 -15.09 18.96 14.57
CA ILE A 22 -16.07 19.81 15.25
C ILE A 22 -15.72 19.94 16.73
N THR A 23 -15.35 18.85 17.38
CA THR A 23 -15.11 18.83 18.85
C THR A 23 -13.63 18.89 19.22
N GLY A 24 -12.72 18.64 18.28
CA GLY A 24 -11.28 18.51 18.54
C GLY A 24 -10.88 17.23 19.27
N GLU A 25 -11.85 16.37 19.62
CA GLU A 25 -11.63 15.16 20.39
C GLU A 25 -11.41 13.92 19.52
N PRO A 26 -10.78 12.87 20.06
CA PRO A 26 -10.69 11.59 19.36
C PRO A 26 -12.07 11.01 19.04
N TRP A 27 -12.15 10.29 17.92
CA TRP A 27 -13.36 9.57 17.56
C TRP A 27 -13.58 8.38 18.51
N ARG A 28 -14.64 8.42 19.30
CA ARG A 28 -14.94 7.38 20.30
C ARG A 28 -15.49 6.09 19.69
N HIS A 29 -16.22 6.18 18.56
CA HIS A 29 -16.90 5.03 17.95
C HIS A 29 -16.87 5.07 16.42
N ALA A 30 -16.45 3.98 15.79
CA ALA A 30 -16.46 3.83 14.33
C ALA A 30 -17.86 4.03 13.72
N GLY A 31 -18.92 3.66 14.42
CA GLY A 31 -20.29 3.84 13.98
C GLY A 31 -20.72 5.30 13.81
N TYR A 32 -20.11 6.21 14.56
CA TYR A 32 -20.37 7.64 14.40
C TYR A 32 -19.72 8.17 13.11
N ILE A 33 -18.46 7.80 12.86
CA ILE A 33 -17.76 8.15 11.62
C ILE A 33 -18.56 7.65 10.41
N TYR A 34 -19.03 6.42 10.48
CA TYR A 34 -19.84 5.83 9.42
C TYR A 34 -21.12 6.64 9.15
N ARG A 35 -21.94 6.88 10.18
CA ARG A 35 -23.24 7.54 10.03
C ARG A 35 -23.13 9.01 9.66
N VAL A 36 -22.22 9.73 10.31
CA VAL A 36 -22.15 11.19 10.18
C VAL A 36 -21.26 11.63 9.04
N ILE A 37 -20.13 10.96 8.83
CA ILE A 37 -19.17 11.38 7.79
C ILE A 37 -19.41 10.61 6.50
N TRP A 38 -19.32 9.28 6.56
CA TRP A 38 -19.31 8.46 5.36
C TRP A 38 -20.63 8.55 4.58
N VAL A 39 -21.75 8.36 5.24
CA VAL A 39 -23.09 8.42 4.60
C VAL A 39 -23.33 9.79 3.98
N LEU A 40 -22.99 10.87 4.69
CA LEU A 40 -23.16 12.23 4.17
C LEU A 40 -22.21 12.52 3.01
N ALA A 41 -20.97 12.08 3.08
CA ALA A 41 -19.99 12.25 2.01
C ALA A 41 -20.44 11.54 0.73
N MET A 42 -20.87 10.28 0.84
CA MET A 42 -21.38 9.50 -0.30
C MET A 42 -22.63 10.15 -0.92
N LYS A 43 -23.55 10.63 -0.08
CA LYS A 43 -24.75 11.34 -0.56
C LYS A 43 -24.40 12.65 -1.29
N LYS A 44 -23.50 13.45 -0.72
CA LYS A 44 -23.04 14.72 -1.35
C LYS A 44 -22.28 14.48 -2.64
N ALA A 45 -21.50 13.43 -2.72
CA ALA A 45 -20.73 13.07 -3.92
C ALA A 45 -21.62 12.51 -5.06
N GLY A 46 -22.89 12.17 -4.79
CA GLY A 46 -23.77 11.56 -5.77
C GLY A 46 -23.31 10.20 -6.29
N VAL A 47 -22.41 9.53 -5.57
CA VAL A 47 -21.85 8.25 -5.98
C VAL A 47 -22.66 7.09 -5.41
N ARG A 48 -22.61 5.94 -6.10
CA ARG A 48 -23.25 4.72 -5.63
C ARG A 48 -22.79 4.39 -4.21
N TRP A 49 -23.75 4.14 -3.33
CA TRP A 49 -23.47 3.81 -1.93
C TRP A 49 -22.58 2.56 -1.79
N ARG A 50 -21.53 2.69 -0.96
CA ARG A 50 -20.61 1.61 -0.62
C ARG A 50 -20.22 1.71 0.85
N ARG A 51 -19.97 0.54 1.46
CA ARG A 51 -19.45 0.50 2.84
C ARG A 51 -18.01 1.05 2.89
N PRO A 52 -17.58 1.74 3.96
CA PRO A 52 -16.19 2.24 4.09
C PRO A 52 -15.13 1.18 3.83
N TYR A 53 -15.36 -0.04 4.29
CA TYR A 53 -14.42 -1.15 4.10
C TYR A 53 -14.15 -1.50 2.63
N GLN A 54 -15.05 -1.15 1.72
CA GLN A 54 -14.83 -1.37 0.28
C GLN A 54 -13.72 -0.48 -0.30
N SER A 55 -13.39 0.66 0.35
CA SER A 55 -12.23 1.46 -0.04
C SER A 55 -10.92 0.69 0.10
N ARG A 56 -10.85 -0.24 1.07
CA ARG A 56 -9.71 -1.14 1.24
C ARG A 56 -9.53 -2.07 0.03
N HIS A 57 -10.62 -2.62 -0.49
CA HIS A 57 -10.57 -3.45 -1.71
C HIS A 57 -10.16 -2.63 -2.93
N THR A 58 -10.68 -1.40 -3.05
CA THR A 58 -10.30 -0.48 -4.13
C THR A 58 -8.81 -0.16 -4.06
N TYR A 59 -8.28 0.18 -2.88
CA TYR A 59 -6.86 0.43 -2.69
C TYR A 59 -6.00 -0.76 -3.16
N ALA A 60 -6.30 -1.97 -2.66
CA ALA A 60 -5.54 -3.16 -3.02
C ALA A 60 -5.57 -3.45 -4.52
N SER A 61 -6.75 -3.40 -5.15
CA SER A 61 -6.87 -3.66 -6.59
C SER A 61 -6.13 -2.61 -7.43
N MET A 62 -6.19 -1.33 -7.05
CA MET A 62 -5.47 -0.26 -7.75
C MET A 62 -3.95 -0.42 -7.64
N MET A 63 -3.42 -0.67 -6.44
CA MET A 63 -1.98 -0.87 -6.23
C MET A 63 -1.46 -2.08 -7.01
N LEU A 64 -2.16 -3.21 -6.94
CA LEU A 64 -1.75 -4.42 -7.66
C LEU A 64 -1.88 -4.27 -9.18
N SER A 65 -2.91 -3.60 -9.68
CA SER A 65 -3.04 -3.29 -11.11
C SER A 65 -1.97 -2.34 -11.62
N ALA A 66 -1.43 -1.48 -10.75
CA ALA A 66 -0.29 -0.62 -11.05
C ALA A 66 1.06 -1.36 -11.01
N GLY A 67 1.07 -2.66 -10.66
CA GLY A 67 2.29 -3.47 -10.58
C GLY A 67 3.05 -3.35 -9.27
N GLU A 68 2.45 -2.79 -8.22
CA GLU A 68 3.10 -2.71 -6.91
C GLU A 68 3.35 -4.09 -6.32
N ASN A 69 4.43 -4.21 -5.54
CA ASN A 69 4.83 -5.47 -4.92
C ASN A 69 3.73 -6.01 -3.99
N PRO A 70 3.20 -7.23 -4.23
CA PRO A 70 2.10 -7.78 -3.45
C PRO A 70 2.39 -7.95 -1.96
N MET A 71 3.64 -8.24 -1.59
CA MET A 71 4.06 -8.33 -0.19
C MET A 71 3.99 -6.97 0.49
N TRP A 72 4.46 -5.92 -0.19
CA TRP A 72 4.37 -4.55 0.31
C TRP A 72 2.91 -4.12 0.48
N VAL A 73 2.05 -4.39 -0.52
CA VAL A 73 0.61 -4.11 -0.42
C VAL A 73 -0.02 -4.84 0.77
N ALA A 74 0.35 -6.12 0.99
CA ALA A 74 -0.11 -6.89 2.15
C ALA A 74 0.27 -6.21 3.47
N GLN A 75 1.52 -5.76 3.61
CA GLN A 75 2.00 -5.05 4.78
C GLN A 75 1.25 -3.72 5.01
N GLN A 76 1.03 -2.92 3.96
CA GLN A 76 0.24 -1.69 4.05
C GLN A 76 -1.21 -1.95 4.50
N MET A 77 -1.76 -3.10 4.12
CA MET A 77 -3.08 -3.54 4.56
C MET A 77 -3.08 -4.23 5.93
N GLY A 78 -1.94 -4.37 6.61
CA GLY A 78 -1.82 -5.01 7.91
C GLY A 78 -2.01 -6.52 7.88
N HIS A 79 -1.76 -7.18 6.74
CA HIS A 79 -1.72 -8.64 6.65
C HIS A 79 -0.33 -9.16 7.03
N LYS A 80 -0.29 -10.29 7.73
CA LYS A 80 0.96 -10.94 8.13
C LYS A 80 1.71 -11.55 6.94
N ASP A 81 0.97 -12.01 5.93
CA ASP A 81 1.49 -12.62 4.72
C ASP A 81 0.68 -12.17 3.48
N TRP A 82 1.21 -12.46 2.31
CA TRP A 82 0.58 -12.08 1.04
C TRP A 82 -0.46 -13.07 0.51
N THR A 83 -0.65 -14.21 1.19
CA THR A 83 -1.56 -15.27 0.74
C THR A 83 -3.00 -14.77 0.56
N MET A 84 -3.46 -13.91 1.47
CA MET A 84 -4.76 -13.26 1.36
C MET A 84 -4.83 -12.35 0.13
N ILE A 85 -3.76 -11.62 -0.17
CA ILE A 85 -3.66 -10.77 -1.36
C ILE A 85 -3.75 -11.62 -2.62
N ALA A 86 -2.98 -12.70 -2.71
CA ALA A 86 -3.00 -13.61 -3.85
C ALA A 86 -4.39 -14.23 -4.08
N LYS A 87 -5.02 -14.73 -3.03
CA LYS A 87 -6.34 -15.37 -3.12
C LYS A 87 -7.46 -14.40 -3.54
N VAL A 88 -7.48 -13.20 -2.97
CA VAL A 88 -8.57 -12.26 -3.16
C VAL A 88 -8.34 -11.35 -4.38
N TYR A 89 -7.09 -10.97 -4.61
CA TYR A 89 -6.74 -9.93 -5.59
C TYR A 89 -5.84 -10.41 -6.74
N GLY A 90 -5.47 -11.69 -6.79
CA GLY A 90 -4.56 -12.22 -7.81
C GLY A 90 -4.96 -11.90 -9.26
N ARG A 91 -6.27 -11.81 -9.55
CA ARG A 91 -6.80 -11.44 -10.86
C ARG A 91 -6.45 -10.00 -11.31
N TRP A 92 -6.06 -9.11 -10.39
CA TRP A 92 -5.63 -7.75 -10.73
C TRP A 92 -4.12 -7.60 -10.83
N MET A 93 -3.37 -8.68 -10.54
CA MET A 93 -1.94 -8.68 -10.76
C MET A 93 -1.67 -8.84 -12.26
N PRO A 94 -0.72 -8.09 -12.81
CA PRO A 94 -0.29 -8.31 -14.19
C PRO A 94 0.15 -9.76 -14.38
N SER A 95 -0.38 -10.43 -15.39
CA SER A 95 -0.05 -11.85 -15.68
C SER A 95 1.34 -12.02 -16.27
N ALA A 96 1.91 -10.97 -16.83
CA ALA A 96 3.27 -10.94 -17.34
C ALA A 96 3.90 -9.58 -16.98
N ASP A 97 5.03 -9.64 -16.29
CA ASP A 97 5.95 -8.51 -16.18
C ASP A 97 6.89 -8.60 -17.39
N VAL A 98 6.80 -7.63 -18.30
CA VAL A 98 7.64 -7.57 -19.51
C VAL A 98 9.14 -7.52 -19.16
N GLY A 99 9.47 -7.09 -17.93
CA GLY A 99 10.84 -7.05 -17.40
C GLY A 99 11.16 -8.21 -16.44
N ALA A 100 10.28 -9.22 -16.32
CA ALA A 100 10.53 -10.35 -15.41
C ALA A 100 11.82 -11.08 -15.80
N GLY A 101 12.68 -11.27 -14.80
CA GLY A 101 14.01 -11.89 -14.99
C GLY A 101 15.13 -10.92 -15.29
N GLY A 102 14.88 -9.75 -15.89
CA GLY A 102 15.93 -8.80 -16.27
C GLY A 102 16.78 -8.29 -15.09
N ARG A 103 16.20 -8.14 -13.91
CA ARG A 103 16.96 -7.78 -12.69
C ARG A 103 17.89 -8.90 -12.25
N ALA A 104 17.44 -10.15 -12.35
CA ALA A 104 18.26 -11.31 -12.02
C ALA A 104 19.38 -11.47 -13.04
N GLU A 105 19.08 -11.32 -14.33
CA GLU A 105 20.06 -11.34 -15.42
C GLU A 105 21.15 -10.28 -15.22
N ALA A 106 20.77 -9.03 -14.93
CA ALA A 106 21.72 -7.95 -14.65
C ALA A 106 22.61 -8.25 -13.43
N LEU A 107 22.04 -8.81 -12.37
CA LEU A 107 22.77 -9.19 -11.17
C LEU A 107 23.76 -10.32 -11.46
N PHE A 108 23.37 -11.34 -12.20
CA PHE A 108 24.24 -12.45 -12.56
C PHE A 108 25.34 -12.02 -13.53
N ALA A 109 25.05 -11.15 -14.50
CA ALA A 109 26.04 -10.60 -15.40
C ALA A 109 27.12 -9.79 -14.65
N SER A 110 26.72 -8.98 -13.67
CA SER A 110 27.66 -8.22 -12.83
C SER A 110 28.57 -9.13 -11.99
N ASN A 111 28.02 -10.21 -11.42
CA ASN A 111 28.79 -11.18 -10.65
C ASN A 111 29.75 -12.01 -11.53
N ALA A 112 29.36 -12.36 -12.75
CA ALA A 112 30.23 -13.05 -13.70
C ALA A 112 31.44 -12.21 -14.09
N SER A 113 31.25 -10.90 -14.29
CA SER A 113 32.35 -9.97 -14.58
C SER A 113 33.36 -9.87 -13.43
N PHE A 114 32.89 -10.00 -12.18
CA PHE A 114 33.76 -9.99 -11.01
C PHE A 114 34.63 -11.26 -10.93
N MET A 115 34.10 -12.42 -11.32
CA MET A 115 34.84 -13.70 -11.30
C MET A 115 35.91 -13.80 -12.39
N THR A 116 35.77 -13.08 -13.50
CA THR A 116 36.74 -13.10 -14.59
C THR A 116 37.93 -12.14 -14.40
N THR A 117 37.86 -11.24 -13.42
CA THR A 117 38.94 -10.26 -13.14
C THR A 117 39.88 -10.68 -12.00
N SER A 118 39.71 -11.86 -11.39
CA SER A 118 40.71 -12.38 -10.45
C SER A 118 41.87 -13.02 -11.23
N PRO A 119 43.06 -12.47 -11.27
CA PRO A 119 44.19 -13.15 -11.87
C PRO A 119 44.48 -14.41 -11.03
N LEU A 120 44.43 -15.56 -11.66
CA LEU A 120 45.11 -16.73 -11.15
C LEU A 120 46.59 -16.36 -11.08
N ASP A 121 47.10 -16.11 -9.88
CA ASP A 121 48.50 -15.93 -9.60
C ASP A 121 49.22 -17.25 -9.95
N PRO A 122 50.08 -17.30 -10.98
CA PRO A 122 50.85 -18.50 -11.27
C PRO A 122 52.06 -18.50 -10.37
N ALA A 123 51.90 -18.91 -9.11
CA ALA A 123 53.03 -19.05 -8.21
C ALA A 123 53.32 -20.53 -7.95
N VAL A 124 54.42 -20.96 -8.56
CA VAL A 124 55.39 -22.00 -8.18
C VAL A 124 55.03 -23.41 -8.48
#